data_285d695f53700c58f64e1b9b18701859
#
_entry.id   285d695f53700c58f64e1b9b18701859
#
_cell.length_a   1.000
_cell.length_b   1.000
_cell.length_c   1.000
_cell.angle_alpha   90.00
_cell.angle_beta   90.00
_cell.angle_gamma   90.00
#
_symmetry.space_group_name_H-M   'P 1'
#
loop_
_entity.id
_entity.type
_entity.pdbx_description
1 polymer ?
#
loop_
_entity_poly.entity_id
_entity_poly.type
_entity_poly.pdbx_seq_one_letter_code
_entity_poly.pdbx_strand_id
1 'polypeptide(L)'
;MKDSRLLHDCAFETVFPRRQTNMQDKPNIPERVTALVIYGRPPLVFGGMLCAIGVMWTRSFNFYFTGVVLLLISMSFDIINGWFASRYPPNPTLSNLADRIMDKVVYSIIFPLVSVGMMWRLVFIAPDHTLPEMLHAILVLLICITVLIRDNFAHFMRSYAVQKSFELETREFTRLRTMVAGPVGALLYIHAFFLPNSGNTILHIFTSSLANLPIRTFFIIEIIFLIINFGSFAAFCRKYGTLALDEVCHEDDILRRRILSFFPNSLTALNALMGILAVAFAFQGLVRQAYLLLLGAAIFDKLDGALARKLGLTEPAPNQQPGSHLSMGSILDDIADGISFCLAPAFIFYLTFKQLPQPVVENPWLSLCAIFYFFMGIARLIYFTIDTNPIPGFFKGMPTPAAALLVIAPLLMLNHAAATSIDLMQFWGVFSFVLMVIAALAMNLYPVHYLHLGRFMDVNPSFKKINIFLLLALVFTPYFGYVALLYLLLYLVSPALTWRLEPTAHNHKTDRNQ
;
A
#
# COMPACT_ATOMS: atom_id res chain seq x y z
N MET A 1 35.16 37.49 -33.47
CA MET A 1 35.68 36.15 -33.23
C MET A 1 36.63 36.18 -32.03
N LYS A 2 36.17 36.60 -30.83
CA LYS A 2 36.97 36.62 -29.59
C LYS A 2 36.03 36.85 -28.39
N ASP A 3 35.08 35.99 -28.09
CA ASP A 3 34.26 36.10 -26.86
C ASP A 3 33.57 34.80 -26.43
N SER A 4 34.01 33.62 -26.92
CA SER A 4 33.39 32.34 -26.55
C SER A 4 34.20 31.50 -25.56
N ARG A 5 35.31 32.02 -24.99
CA ARG A 5 36.15 31.30 -24.02
C ARG A 5 35.97 31.75 -22.56
N LEU A 6 35.28 32.83 -22.30
CA LEU A 6 35.09 33.34 -20.92
C LEU A 6 33.85 32.82 -20.22
N LEU A 7 32.94 32.17 -20.93
CA LEU A 7 31.70 31.62 -20.32
C LEU A 7 31.83 30.17 -19.84
N HIS A 8 32.87 29.45 -20.20
CA HIS A 8 33.07 28.05 -19.78
C HIS A 8 33.82 27.90 -18.45
N ASP A 9 34.61 28.85 -18.05
CA ASP A 9 35.40 28.78 -16.81
C ASP A 9 34.66 29.32 -15.58
N CYS A 10 33.62 30.16 -15.75
CA CYS A 10 32.85 30.69 -14.62
C CYS A 10 31.78 29.68 -14.08
N ALA A 11 31.35 28.69 -14.86
CA ALA A 11 30.32 27.79 -14.43
C ALA A 11 30.83 26.61 -13.57
N PHE A 12 32.13 26.33 -13.60
CA PHE A 12 32.74 25.23 -12.85
C PHE A 12 33.34 25.67 -11.49
N GLU A 13 33.67 26.93 -11.33
CA GLU A 13 34.23 27.44 -10.06
C GLU A 13 33.21 27.76 -8.99
N THR A 14 31.92 27.90 -9.31
CA THR A 14 30.87 28.19 -8.34
C THR A 14 30.33 26.94 -7.63
N VAL A 15 30.60 25.72 -8.13
CA VAL A 15 30.12 24.47 -7.52
C VAL A 15 31.09 23.92 -6.47
N PHE A 16 32.37 24.25 -6.56
CA PHE A 16 33.38 23.88 -5.57
C PHE A 16 34.24 25.11 -5.24
N PRO A 17 33.97 25.86 -4.16
CA PRO A 17 34.89 26.87 -3.69
C PRO A 17 36.22 26.17 -3.39
N ARG A 18 37.28 26.55 -4.12
CA ARG A 18 38.65 26.13 -3.80
C ARG A 18 38.92 26.50 -2.34
N ARG A 19 38.80 25.56 -1.44
CA ARG A 19 39.32 25.68 -0.09
C ARG A 19 40.83 25.85 -0.22
N GLN A 20 41.33 27.02 0.09
CA GLN A 20 42.75 27.18 0.42
C GLN A 20 43.02 26.24 1.58
N THR A 21 43.57 25.08 1.29
CA THR A 21 44.02 24.11 2.31
C THR A 21 45.23 24.73 2.99
N ASN A 22 44.98 25.43 4.09
CA ASN A 22 46.01 25.66 5.09
C ASN A 22 46.42 24.29 5.60
N MET A 23 47.67 23.92 5.43
CA MET A 23 48.28 22.60 5.72
C MET A 23 48.29 22.23 7.21
N GLN A 24 47.44 22.83 8.07
CA GLN A 24 47.48 22.63 9.53
C GLN A 24 46.22 22.06 10.16
N ASP A 25 45.11 21.87 9.47
CA ASP A 25 43.93 21.28 10.06
C ASP A 25 43.90 19.76 9.84
N LYS A 26 44.61 18.98 10.66
CA LYS A 26 44.30 17.56 10.83
C LYS A 26 42.91 17.46 11.43
N PRO A 27 41.96 16.76 10.78
CA PRO A 27 40.60 16.63 11.32
C PRO A 27 40.67 16.08 12.75
N ASN A 28 39.88 16.70 13.63
CA ASN A 28 39.77 16.26 15.02
C ASN A 28 39.30 14.80 15.09
N ILE A 29 39.67 14.06 16.13
CA ILE A 29 39.29 12.64 16.33
C ILE A 29 37.78 12.40 16.08
N PRO A 30 36.85 13.26 16.56
CA PRO A 30 35.42 13.12 16.28
C PRO A 30 35.06 13.18 14.79
N GLU A 31 35.70 14.06 14.01
CA GLU A 31 35.46 14.15 12.56
C GLU A 31 35.92 12.92 11.78
N ARG A 32 37.06 12.34 12.19
CA ARG A 32 37.56 11.08 11.59
C ARG A 32 36.64 9.91 11.89
N VAL A 33 36.14 9.81 13.13
CA VAL A 33 35.19 8.75 13.52
C VAL A 33 33.88 8.90 12.76
N THR A 34 33.33 10.11 12.68
CA THR A 34 32.10 10.37 11.91
C THR A 34 32.27 10.03 10.44
N ALA A 35 33.40 10.41 9.83
CA ALA A 35 33.71 10.06 8.43
C ALA A 35 33.81 8.54 8.24
N LEU A 36 34.49 7.83 9.14
CA LEU A 36 34.62 6.37 9.10
C LEU A 36 33.23 5.70 9.19
N VAL A 37 32.38 6.16 10.11
CA VAL A 37 31.05 5.61 10.32
C VAL A 37 30.14 5.83 9.11
N ILE A 38 30.17 7.03 8.50
CA ILE A 38 29.36 7.33 7.32
C ILE A 38 29.85 6.56 6.09
N TYR A 39 31.14 6.66 5.77
CA TYR A 39 31.70 6.09 4.53
C TYR A 39 32.01 4.58 4.66
N GLY A 40 32.08 4.04 5.87
CA GLY A 40 32.30 2.61 6.11
C GLY A 40 31.05 1.74 5.87
N ARG A 41 29.85 2.31 5.85
CA ARG A 41 28.59 1.55 5.66
C ARG A 41 28.48 0.88 4.28
N PRO A 42 28.67 1.58 3.14
CA PRO A 42 28.55 0.95 1.83
C PRO A 42 29.52 -0.21 1.60
N PRO A 43 30.82 -0.14 1.94
CA PRO A 43 31.74 -1.28 1.83
C PRO A 43 31.31 -2.50 2.64
N LEU A 44 30.74 -2.31 3.86
CA LEU A 44 30.23 -3.40 4.69
C LEU A 44 29.02 -4.07 4.03
N VAL A 45 28.09 -3.27 3.48
CA VAL A 45 26.92 -3.79 2.78
C VAL A 45 27.32 -4.48 1.47
N PHE A 46 28.29 -3.93 0.75
CA PHE A 46 28.84 -4.58 -0.45
C PHE A 46 29.51 -5.91 -0.10
N GLY A 47 30.27 -5.98 0.99
CA GLY A 47 30.79 -7.24 1.54
C GLY A 47 29.68 -8.22 1.89
N GLY A 48 28.59 -7.75 2.51
CA GLY A 48 27.39 -8.54 2.77
C GLY A 48 26.74 -9.08 1.48
N MET A 49 26.73 -8.30 0.41
CA MET A 49 26.27 -8.74 -0.91
C MET A 49 27.16 -9.86 -1.49
N LEU A 50 28.47 -9.71 -1.42
CA LEU A 50 29.41 -10.75 -1.87
C LEU A 50 29.24 -12.04 -1.06
N CYS A 51 29.03 -11.91 0.24
CA CYS A 51 28.71 -13.05 1.10
C CYS A 51 27.39 -13.74 0.71
N ALA A 52 26.35 -12.99 0.39
CA ALA A 52 25.09 -13.55 -0.08
C ALA A 52 25.25 -14.32 -1.40
N ILE A 53 26.02 -13.78 -2.35
CA ILE A 53 26.38 -14.49 -3.59
C ILE A 53 27.14 -15.78 -3.26
N GLY A 54 28.07 -15.72 -2.30
CA GLY A 54 28.79 -16.89 -1.78
C GLY A 54 27.84 -17.94 -1.19
N VAL A 55 26.82 -17.53 -0.43
CA VAL A 55 25.76 -18.42 0.10
C VAL A 55 25.00 -19.10 -1.03
N MET A 56 24.55 -18.32 -2.01
CA MET A 56 23.77 -18.85 -3.15
C MET A 56 24.57 -19.88 -3.95
N TRP A 57 25.88 -19.69 -4.06
CA TRP A 57 26.77 -20.60 -4.83
C TRP A 57 27.20 -21.83 -4.04
N THR A 58 27.66 -21.62 -2.81
CA THR A 58 28.33 -22.68 -2.02
C THR A 58 27.46 -23.30 -0.95
N ARG A 59 26.34 -22.68 -0.59
CA ARG A 59 25.48 -23.01 0.56
C ARG A 59 26.27 -23.12 1.87
N SER A 60 27.34 -22.32 1.99
CA SER A 60 28.22 -22.33 3.16
C SER A 60 27.69 -21.42 4.25
N PHE A 61 27.58 -21.93 5.45
CA PHE A 61 27.18 -21.18 6.64
C PHE A 61 28.14 -20.02 6.96
N ASN A 62 29.43 -20.18 6.68
CA ASN A 62 30.43 -19.16 6.96
C ASN A 62 30.14 -17.87 6.17
N PHE A 63 29.76 -17.98 4.90
CA PHE A 63 29.36 -16.83 4.11
C PHE A 63 28.08 -16.20 4.65
N TYR A 64 27.07 -17.01 5.02
CA TYR A 64 25.84 -16.50 5.65
C TYR A 64 26.15 -15.72 6.92
N PHE A 65 26.92 -16.35 7.83
CA PHE A 65 27.32 -15.74 9.10
C PHE A 65 28.07 -14.43 8.90
N THR A 66 29.10 -14.42 8.05
CA THR A 66 29.89 -13.22 7.75
C THR A 66 29.01 -12.12 7.16
N GLY A 67 28.12 -12.44 6.24
CA GLY A 67 27.18 -11.47 5.65
C GLY A 67 26.26 -10.83 6.67
N VAL A 68 25.66 -11.62 7.57
CA VAL A 68 24.82 -11.11 8.67
C VAL A 68 25.62 -10.19 9.60
N VAL A 69 26.83 -10.58 9.99
CA VAL A 69 27.69 -9.76 10.86
C VAL A 69 28.04 -8.43 10.19
N LEU A 70 28.42 -8.43 8.92
CA LEU A 70 28.72 -7.21 8.17
C LEU A 70 27.52 -6.26 8.11
N LEU A 71 26.30 -6.78 7.89
CA LEU A 71 25.10 -5.98 7.89
C LEU A 71 24.76 -5.42 9.27
N LEU A 72 24.89 -6.22 10.34
CA LEU A 72 24.66 -5.76 11.71
C LEU A 72 25.65 -4.66 12.12
N ILE A 73 26.92 -4.77 11.72
CA ILE A 73 27.92 -3.71 11.92
C ILE A 73 27.52 -2.45 11.14
N SER A 74 27.09 -2.58 9.87
CA SER A 74 26.64 -1.45 9.06
C SER A 74 25.44 -0.73 9.70
N MET A 75 24.50 -1.48 10.27
CA MET A 75 23.36 -0.90 11.00
C MET A 75 23.79 -0.22 12.31
N SER A 76 24.73 -0.82 13.03
CA SER A 76 25.30 -0.21 14.24
C SER A 76 25.95 1.14 13.93
N PHE A 77 26.61 1.27 12.78
CA PHE A 77 27.19 2.51 12.30
C PHE A 77 26.12 3.59 12.07
N ASP A 78 24.93 3.24 11.60
CA ASP A 78 23.82 4.17 11.44
C ASP A 78 23.36 4.76 12.79
N ILE A 79 23.18 3.89 13.78
CA ILE A 79 22.81 4.30 15.14
C ILE A 79 23.90 5.18 15.78
N ILE A 80 25.16 4.79 15.64
CA ILE A 80 26.32 5.52 16.16
C ILE A 80 26.41 6.89 15.48
N ASN A 81 26.23 6.98 14.15
CA ASN A 81 26.24 8.25 13.42
C ASN A 81 25.18 9.21 13.94
N GLY A 82 23.94 8.74 14.17
CA GLY A 82 22.88 9.54 14.75
C GLY A 82 23.23 10.09 16.15
N TRP A 83 23.87 9.29 16.98
CA TRP A 83 24.33 9.70 18.31
C TRP A 83 25.48 10.72 18.25
N PHE A 84 26.49 10.50 17.39
CA PHE A 84 27.64 11.41 17.22
C PHE A 84 27.20 12.73 16.61
N ALA A 85 26.35 12.73 15.58
CA ALA A 85 25.83 13.93 14.92
C ALA A 85 25.03 14.82 15.88
N SER A 86 24.36 14.24 16.88
CA SER A 86 23.65 15.02 17.91
C SER A 86 24.58 15.70 18.92
N ARG A 87 25.76 15.16 19.14
CA ARG A 87 26.70 15.61 20.20
C ARG A 87 27.87 16.43 19.68
N TYR A 88 28.29 16.18 18.47
CA TYR A 88 29.41 16.85 17.81
C TYR A 88 29.00 17.26 16.40
N PRO A 89 28.31 18.41 16.21
CA PRO A 89 27.87 18.81 14.87
C PRO A 89 29.11 19.19 14.03
N PRO A 90 29.53 18.30 13.08
CA PRO A 90 30.47 18.69 12.05
C PRO A 90 29.78 19.65 11.10
N ASN A 91 30.52 20.32 10.20
CA ASN A 91 29.94 21.18 9.17
C ASN A 91 28.62 20.63 8.65
N PRO A 92 27.45 21.21 9.03
CA PRO A 92 26.16 20.49 8.99
C PRO A 92 25.69 20.16 7.56
N THR A 93 26.17 20.87 6.57
CA THR A 93 25.76 20.69 5.16
C THR A 93 26.41 19.49 4.49
N LEU A 94 27.72 19.28 4.66
CA LEU A 94 28.45 18.21 3.95
C LEU A 94 28.19 16.84 4.60
N SER A 95 28.15 16.77 5.94
CA SER A 95 27.88 15.54 6.66
C SER A 95 26.47 15.00 6.37
N ASN A 96 25.46 15.86 6.40
CA ASN A 96 24.08 15.48 6.09
C ASN A 96 23.90 15.06 4.62
N LEU A 97 24.67 15.62 3.68
CA LEU A 97 24.62 15.21 2.28
C LEU A 97 25.27 13.84 2.08
N ALA A 98 26.43 13.62 2.68
CA ALA A 98 27.16 12.37 2.61
C ALA A 98 26.34 11.20 3.20
N ASP A 99 25.76 11.39 4.38
CA ASP A 99 24.91 10.40 5.04
C ASP A 99 23.72 9.97 4.17
N ARG A 100 23.02 10.95 3.58
CA ARG A 100 21.90 10.67 2.66
C ARG A 100 22.30 9.94 1.39
N ILE A 101 23.49 10.19 0.85
CA ILE A 101 23.99 9.47 -0.33
C ILE A 101 24.33 8.04 0.06
N MET A 102 25.01 7.86 1.20
CA MET A 102 25.39 6.53 1.69
C MET A 102 24.19 5.66 2.02
N ASP A 103 23.15 6.22 2.65
CA ASP A 103 21.87 5.52 2.87
C ASP A 103 21.27 4.97 1.57
N LYS A 104 21.26 5.78 0.50
CA LYS A 104 20.73 5.34 -0.79
C LYS A 104 21.55 4.21 -1.39
N VAL A 105 22.88 4.29 -1.33
CA VAL A 105 23.75 3.23 -1.81
C VAL A 105 23.47 1.93 -1.06
N VAL A 106 23.36 2.00 0.26
CA VAL A 106 23.03 0.87 1.12
C VAL A 106 21.70 0.22 0.73
N TYR A 107 20.62 1.01 0.61
CA TYR A 107 19.29 0.48 0.28
C TYR A 107 19.20 -0.02 -1.17
N SER A 108 19.90 0.62 -2.10
CA SER A 108 19.99 0.16 -3.49
C SER A 108 20.71 -1.18 -3.65
N ILE A 109 21.49 -1.60 -2.67
CA ILE A 109 22.14 -2.92 -2.64
C ILE A 109 21.28 -3.92 -1.90
N ILE A 110 20.81 -3.61 -0.68
CA ILE A 110 20.14 -4.57 0.21
C ILE A 110 18.80 -5.05 -0.38
N PHE A 111 17.92 -4.16 -0.82
CA PHE A 111 16.57 -4.58 -1.26
C PHE A 111 16.57 -5.42 -2.53
N PRO A 112 17.32 -5.10 -3.61
CA PRO A 112 17.46 -6.01 -4.75
C PRO A 112 18.08 -7.35 -4.39
N LEU A 113 19.11 -7.34 -3.54
CA LEU A 113 19.79 -8.55 -3.08
C LEU A 113 18.83 -9.50 -2.35
N VAL A 114 18.04 -8.94 -1.42
CA VAL A 114 17.04 -9.71 -0.67
C VAL A 114 15.95 -10.25 -1.58
N SER A 115 15.50 -9.47 -2.56
CA SER A 115 14.50 -9.90 -3.53
C SER A 115 15.00 -11.10 -4.36
N VAL A 116 16.24 -11.05 -4.85
CA VAL A 116 16.89 -12.18 -5.53
C VAL A 116 17.06 -13.37 -4.57
N GLY A 117 17.48 -13.12 -3.33
CA GLY A 117 17.65 -14.14 -2.29
C GLY A 117 16.34 -14.87 -1.98
N MET A 118 15.20 -14.17 -1.94
CA MET A 118 13.89 -14.80 -1.74
C MET A 118 13.51 -15.72 -2.90
N MET A 119 13.75 -15.31 -4.14
CA MET A 119 13.50 -16.17 -5.31
C MET A 119 14.43 -17.39 -5.31
N TRP A 120 15.72 -17.19 -4.98
CA TRP A 120 16.67 -18.29 -4.80
C TRP A 120 16.23 -19.26 -3.70
N ARG A 121 15.74 -18.75 -2.56
CA ARG A 121 15.22 -19.57 -1.47
C ARG A 121 14.07 -20.46 -1.90
N LEU A 122 13.08 -19.93 -2.62
CA LEU A 122 11.94 -20.69 -3.13
C LEU A 122 12.38 -21.84 -4.06
N VAL A 123 13.36 -21.59 -4.93
CA VAL A 123 13.81 -22.58 -5.92
C VAL A 123 14.72 -23.65 -5.30
N PHE A 124 15.65 -23.27 -4.41
CA PHE A 124 16.75 -24.14 -4.00
C PHE A 124 16.69 -24.61 -2.55
N ILE A 125 15.99 -23.93 -1.65
CA ILE A 125 15.90 -24.26 -0.22
C ILE A 125 14.54 -24.82 0.14
N ALA A 126 13.46 -24.25 -0.40
CA ALA A 126 12.08 -24.67 -0.17
C ALA A 126 11.37 -24.97 -1.49
N PRO A 127 11.74 -26.04 -2.24
CA PRO A 127 11.13 -26.35 -3.53
C PRO A 127 9.63 -26.68 -3.40
N ASP A 128 9.21 -27.26 -2.29
CA ASP A 128 7.81 -27.57 -1.96
C ASP A 128 7.11 -26.37 -1.27
N HIS A 129 7.37 -25.16 -1.79
CA HIS A 129 6.88 -23.91 -1.20
C HIS A 129 5.36 -23.81 -1.26
N THR A 130 4.81 -23.23 -0.20
CA THR A 130 3.38 -22.93 -0.09
C THR A 130 3.02 -21.61 -0.79
N LEU A 131 1.74 -21.43 -1.14
CA LEU A 131 1.25 -20.15 -1.68
C LEU A 131 1.62 -18.93 -0.81
N PRO A 132 1.51 -18.95 0.54
CA PRO A 132 1.98 -17.84 1.36
C PRO A 132 3.45 -17.51 1.19
N GLU A 133 4.34 -18.50 1.01
CA GLU A 133 5.77 -18.25 0.79
C GLU A 133 6.04 -17.59 -0.57
N MET A 134 5.30 -18.00 -1.60
CA MET A 134 5.37 -17.35 -2.91
C MET A 134 4.86 -15.89 -2.85
N LEU A 135 3.74 -15.65 -2.16
CA LEU A 135 3.20 -14.30 -1.97
C LEU A 135 4.16 -13.42 -1.17
N HIS A 136 4.84 -13.98 -0.15
CA HIS A 136 5.88 -13.28 0.59
C HIS A 136 7.04 -12.83 -0.32
N ALA A 137 7.54 -13.71 -1.18
CA ALA A 137 8.60 -13.35 -2.13
C ALA A 137 8.17 -12.26 -3.13
N ILE A 138 6.92 -12.32 -3.61
CA ILE A 138 6.33 -11.27 -4.46
C ILE A 138 6.23 -9.94 -3.70
N LEU A 139 5.81 -9.96 -2.44
CA LEU A 139 5.73 -8.76 -1.61
C LEU A 139 7.11 -8.13 -1.36
N VAL A 140 8.13 -8.93 -1.11
CA VAL A 140 9.53 -8.47 -1.00
C VAL A 140 10.01 -7.81 -2.31
N LEU A 141 9.67 -8.39 -3.47
CA LEU A 141 9.97 -7.78 -4.77
C LEU A 141 9.24 -6.43 -4.93
N LEU A 142 7.98 -6.36 -4.54
CA LEU A 142 7.19 -5.12 -4.58
C LEU A 142 7.81 -4.04 -3.67
N ILE A 143 8.24 -4.42 -2.47
CA ILE A 143 8.97 -3.53 -1.55
C ILE A 143 10.26 -3.02 -2.21
N CYS A 144 11.04 -3.90 -2.81
CA CYS A 144 12.26 -3.52 -3.52
C CYS A 144 11.98 -2.44 -4.58
N ILE A 145 11.01 -2.69 -5.46
CA ILE A 145 10.63 -1.76 -6.53
C ILE A 145 10.18 -0.42 -5.95
N THR A 146 9.31 -0.43 -4.93
CA THR A 146 8.77 0.80 -4.34
C THR A 146 9.84 1.62 -3.60
N VAL A 147 10.80 0.97 -2.94
CA VAL A 147 11.94 1.63 -2.29
C VAL A 147 12.81 2.33 -3.34
N LEU A 148 13.16 1.64 -4.43
CA LEU A 148 14.01 2.19 -5.49
C LEU A 148 13.32 3.37 -6.21
N ILE A 149 12.04 3.23 -6.57
CA ILE A 149 11.26 4.31 -7.21
C ILE A 149 11.20 5.52 -6.28
N ARG A 150 10.83 5.31 -5.01
CA ARG A 150 10.72 6.38 -4.04
C ARG A 150 12.04 7.11 -3.83
N ASP A 151 13.18 6.41 -3.73
CA ASP A 151 14.47 7.02 -3.45
C ASP A 151 15.00 7.81 -4.64
N ASN A 152 14.79 7.31 -5.87
CA ASN A 152 15.11 8.03 -7.09
C ASN A 152 14.22 9.28 -7.26
N PHE A 153 12.91 9.13 -7.04
CA PHE A 153 11.98 10.25 -7.11
C PHE A 153 12.29 11.33 -6.06
N ALA A 154 12.55 10.93 -4.82
CA ALA A 154 12.92 11.87 -3.77
C ALA A 154 14.24 12.61 -4.06
N HIS A 155 15.18 11.96 -4.73
CA HIS A 155 16.42 12.60 -5.18
C HIS A 155 16.17 13.63 -6.26
N PHE A 156 15.43 13.24 -7.28
CA PHE A 156 15.05 14.16 -8.37
C PHE A 156 14.35 15.40 -7.82
N MET A 157 13.34 15.22 -6.97
CA MET A 157 12.57 16.32 -6.40
C MET A 157 13.40 17.24 -5.49
N ARG A 158 14.37 16.70 -4.74
CA ARG A 158 15.28 17.53 -3.94
C ARG A 158 16.24 18.32 -4.82
N SER A 159 16.82 17.70 -5.85
CA SER A 159 17.71 18.39 -6.79
C SER A 159 16.98 19.53 -7.49
N TYR A 160 15.74 19.29 -7.89
CA TYR A 160 14.86 20.30 -8.46
C TYR A 160 14.59 21.45 -7.46
N ALA A 161 14.25 21.14 -6.21
CA ALA A 161 14.01 22.16 -5.18
C ALA A 161 15.25 23.03 -4.89
N VAL A 162 16.44 22.42 -4.85
CA VAL A 162 17.71 23.16 -4.67
C VAL A 162 17.96 24.11 -5.84
N GLN A 163 17.73 23.67 -7.07
CA GLN A 163 17.87 24.50 -8.27
C GLN A 163 16.94 25.73 -8.25
N LYS A 164 15.78 25.60 -7.60
CA LYS A 164 14.79 26.68 -7.44
C LYS A 164 14.92 27.45 -6.12
N SER A 165 15.99 27.26 -5.37
CA SER A 165 16.28 27.96 -4.09
C SER A 165 15.21 27.76 -3.00
N PHE A 166 14.51 26.63 -3.00
CA PHE A 166 13.56 26.27 -1.95
C PHE A 166 14.24 25.65 -0.73
N GLU A 167 13.77 25.98 0.47
CA GLU A 167 14.26 25.38 1.70
C GLU A 167 13.89 23.88 1.81
N LEU A 168 14.90 23.07 2.15
CA LEU A 168 14.79 21.64 2.32
C LEU A 168 14.38 21.29 3.74
N GLU A 169 13.08 21.20 4.03
CA GLU A 169 12.59 20.64 5.29
C GLU A 169 12.49 19.12 5.25
N THR A 170 12.94 18.44 6.32
CA THR A 170 12.74 17.02 6.52
C THR A 170 11.44 16.77 7.28
N ARG A 171 10.48 16.04 6.68
CA ARG A 171 9.25 15.64 7.35
C ARG A 171 9.43 14.34 8.13
N GLU A 172 8.63 14.17 9.19
CA GLU A 172 8.65 13.01 10.10
C GLU A 172 8.55 11.65 9.39
N PHE A 173 7.68 11.50 8.38
CA PHE A 173 7.55 10.26 7.60
C PHE A 173 8.83 9.86 6.87
N THR A 174 9.61 10.82 6.38
CA THR A 174 10.89 10.53 5.73
C THR A 174 11.93 10.04 6.73
N ARG A 175 11.93 10.63 7.93
CA ARG A 175 12.82 10.22 9.02
C ARG A 175 12.46 8.83 9.53
N LEU A 176 11.16 8.56 9.76
CA LEU A 176 10.68 7.24 10.17
C LEU A 176 11.04 6.16 9.14
N ARG A 177 10.87 6.43 7.85
CA ARG A 177 11.23 5.48 6.78
C ARG A 177 12.72 5.14 6.82
N THR A 178 13.59 6.11 6.98
CA THR A 178 15.04 5.88 7.03
C THR A 178 15.43 5.03 8.24
N MET A 179 14.81 5.27 9.41
CA MET A 179 15.05 4.49 10.62
C MET A 179 14.61 3.02 10.50
N VAL A 180 13.52 2.75 9.77
CA VAL A 180 12.94 1.39 9.68
C VAL A 180 13.53 0.59 8.52
N ALA A 181 14.01 1.24 7.45
CA ALA A 181 14.48 0.56 6.24
C ALA A 181 15.69 -0.37 6.49
N GLY A 182 16.65 0.05 7.30
CA GLY A 182 17.80 -0.76 7.67
C GLY A 182 17.43 -2.05 8.39
N PRO A 183 16.73 -1.97 9.54
CA PRO A 183 16.23 -3.13 10.28
C PRO A 183 15.40 -4.10 9.44
N VAL A 184 14.48 -3.59 8.61
CA VAL A 184 13.66 -4.44 7.72
C VAL A 184 14.54 -5.12 6.68
N GLY A 185 15.46 -4.40 6.03
CA GLY A 185 16.37 -4.98 5.06
C GLY A 185 17.26 -6.09 5.66
N ALA A 186 17.78 -5.91 6.88
CA ALA A 186 18.57 -6.91 7.57
C ALA A 186 17.74 -8.12 8.00
N LEU A 187 16.51 -7.93 8.49
CA LEU A 187 15.61 -9.02 8.83
C LEU A 187 15.27 -9.88 7.61
N LEU A 188 14.96 -9.24 6.50
CA LEU A 188 14.69 -9.93 5.24
C LEU A 188 15.93 -10.65 4.69
N TYR A 189 17.13 -10.07 4.86
CA TYR A 189 18.39 -10.74 4.51
C TYR A 189 18.61 -12.00 5.34
N ILE A 190 18.43 -11.91 6.66
CA ILE A 190 18.55 -13.05 7.57
C ILE A 190 17.62 -14.18 7.14
N HIS A 191 16.35 -13.86 6.81
CA HIS A 191 15.37 -14.84 6.35
C HIS A 191 15.71 -15.42 4.96
N ALA A 192 16.02 -14.57 3.99
CA ALA A 192 16.25 -14.98 2.60
C ALA A 192 17.42 -15.97 2.44
N PHE A 193 18.51 -15.75 3.18
CA PHE A 193 19.74 -16.52 3.06
C PHE A 193 19.96 -17.55 4.18
N PHE A 194 19.00 -17.75 5.08
CA PHE A 194 19.08 -18.71 6.18
C PHE A 194 19.22 -20.15 5.67
N LEU A 195 20.21 -20.86 6.24
CA LEU A 195 20.48 -22.28 5.96
C LEU A 195 20.11 -23.12 7.18
N PRO A 196 19.14 -24.07 7.11
CA PRO A 196 18.58 -24.74 8.28
C PRO A 196 19.52 -25.70 9.02
N ASN A 197 20.64 -26.11 8.46
CA ASN A 197 21.48 -27.22 8.98
C ASN A 197 22.88 -26.80 9.48
N SER A 198 23.06 -25.65 10.10
CA SER A 198 24.43 -25.13 10.35
C SER A 198 24.64 -24.68 11.79
N GLY A 199 25.23 -25.55 12.61
CA GLY A 199 26.04 -25.20 13.79
C GLY A 199 25.30 -24.70 15.04
N ASN A 200 25.95 -24.89 16.22
CA ASN A 200 25.43 -24.52 17.56
C ASN A 200 26.02 -23.19 18.11
N THR A 201 26.25 -22.20 17.30
CA THR A 201 26.77 -20.90 17.74
C THR A 201 25.65 -19.99 18.27
N ILE A 202 25.94 -19.17 19.29
CA ILE A 202 24.94 -18.20 19.86
C ILE A 202 24.29 -17.36 18.76
N LEU A 203 25.06 -16.91 17.78
CA LEU A 203 24.53 -16.14 16.65
C LEU A 203 23.62 -16.98 15.75
N HIS A 204 23.86 -18.30 15.63
CA HIS A 204 22.95 -19.21 14.93
C HIS A 204 21.60 -19.29 15.65
N ILE A 205 21.58 -19.35 16.97
CA ILE A 205 20.33 -19.35 17.76
C ILE A 205 19.56 -18.06 17.51
N PHE A 206 20.26 -16.91 17.53
CA PHE A 206 19.63 -15.61 17.26
C PHE A 206 19.10 -15.49 15.83
N THR A 207 19.91 -15.85 14.84
CA THR A 207 19.50 -15.78 13.42
C THR A 207 18.42 -16.79 13.09
N SER A 208 18.44 -18.00 13.69
CA SER A 208 17.39 -19.01 13.48
C SER A 208 16.05 -18.56 14.07
N SER A 209 16.06 -17.88 15.23
CA SER A 209 14.83 -17.31 15.82
C SER A 209 14.21 -16.26 14.93
N LEU A 210 15.02 -15.40 14.30
CA LEU A 210 14.54 -14.36 13.36
C LEU A 210 14.16 -14.94 11.99
N ALA A 211 14.94 -15.89 11.47
CA ALA A 211 14.68 -16.50 10.17
C ALA A 211 13.43 -17.38 10.15
N ASN A 212 13.11 -18.02 11.29
CA ASN A 212 11.97 -18.92 11.44
C ASN A 212 10.74 -18.22 12.04
N LEU A 213 10.68 -16.89 12.01
CA LEU A 213 9.45 -16.17 12.36
C LEU A 213 8.27 -16.67 11.51
N PRO A 214 7.06 -16.75 12.07
CA PRO A 214 5.88 -17.10 11.30
C PRO A 214 5.73 -16.19 10.09
N ILE A 215 5.40 -16.75 8.93
CA ILE A 215 5.25 -15.98 7.68
C ILE A 215 4.25 -14.83 7.82
N ARG A 216 3.24 -14.97 8.70
CA ARG A 216 2.30 -13.90 9.04
C ARG A 216 2.97 -12.68 9.65
N THR A 217 4.04 -12.89 10.44
CA THR A 217 4.82 -11.80 11.06
C THR A 217 5.58 -11.02 9.99
N PHE A 218 6.17 -11.72 9.01
CA PHE A 218 6.80 -11.06 7.86
C PHE A 218 5.80 -10.21 7.08
N PHE A 219 4.63 -10.73 6.75
CA PHE A 219 3.57 -9.95 6.08
C PHE A 219 3.21 -8.68 6.84
N ILE A 220 3.07 -8.75 8.17
CA ILE A 220 2.74 -7.58 8.98
C ILE A 220 3.84 -6.52 8.88
N ILE A 221 5.10 -6.93 9.06
CA ILE A 221 6.26 -6.02 9.01
C ILE A 221 6.37 -5.38 7.62
N GLU A 222 6.23 -6.17 6.57
CA GLU A 222 6.32 -5.74 5.18
C GLU A 222 5.22 -4.78 4.77
N ILE A 223 3.97 -5.06 5.16
CA ILE A 223 2.83 -4.18 4.90
C ILE A 223 3.00 -2.85 5.63
N ILE A 224 3.41 -2.89 6.91
CA ILE A 224 3.69 -1.66 7.68
C ILE A 224 4.81 -0.86 7.01
N PHE A 225 5.89 -1.52 6.59
CA PHE A 225 6.99 -0.86 5.91
C PHE A 225 6.57 -0.27 4.56
N LEU A 226 5.74 -0.99 3.80
CA LEU A 226 5.18 -0.52 2.53
C LEU A 226 4.32 0.74 2.74
N ILE A 227 3.47 0.76 3.77
CA ILE A 227 2.66 1.93 4.14
C ILE A 227 3.55 3.13 4.49
N ILE A 228 4.61 2.92 5.27
CA ILE A 228 5.58 3.98 5.61
C ILE A 228 6.30 4.49 4.36
N ASN A 229 6.68 3.60 3.44
CA ASN A 229 7.36 3.94 2.21
C ASN A 229 6.46 4.78 1.28
N PHE A 230 5.20 4.37 1.09
CA PHE A 230 4.20 5.14 0.35
C PHE A 230 3.85 6.46 1.03
N GLY A 231 3.72 6.50 2.35
CA GLY A 231 3.50 7.74 3.10
C GLY A 231 4.64 8.74 2.90
N SER A 232 5.88 8.25 2.89
CA SER A 232 7.05 9.07 2.57
C SER A 232 7.04 9.57 1.12
N PHE A 233 6.68 8.72 0.15
CA PHE A 233 6.52 9.11 -1.25
C PHE A 233 5.45 10.19 -1.43
N ALA A 234 4.26 10.00 -0.85
CA ALA A 234 3.17 10.95 -0.89
C ALA A 234 3.54 12.31 -0.26
N ALA A 235 4.35 12.30 0.81
CA ALA A 235 4.86 13.54 1.41
C ALA A 235 5.76 14.34 0.47
N PHE A 236 6.60 13.66 -0.34
CA PHE A 236 7.39 14.31 -1.39
C PHE A 236 6.54 14.85 -2.53
N CYS A 237 5.60 14.06 -3.04
CA CYS A 237 4.67 14.49 -4.07
C CYS A 237 3.87 15.72 -3.63
N ARG A 238 3.40 15.75 -2.39
CA ARG A 238 2.63 16.88 -1.87
C ARG A 238 3.47 18.16 -1.75
N LYS A 239 4.76 18.05 -1.37
CA LYS A 239 5.60 19.24 -1.14
C LYS A 239 6.16 19.82 -2.43
N TYR A 240 6.66 18.97 -3.31
CA TYR A 240 7.42 19.39 -4.50
C TYR A 240 6.66 19.17 -5.81
N GLY A 241 5.63 18.32 -5.79
CA GLY A 241 4.88 17.96 -6.99
C GLY A 241 4.10 19.12 -7.58
N THR A 242 3.54 20.01 -6.75
CA THR A 242 2.83 21.20 -7.21
C THR A 242 3.78 22.15 -7.95
N LEU A 243 4.97 22.38 -7.41
CA LEU A 243 5.98 23.27 -8.00
C LEU A 243 6.48 22.75 -9.36
N ALA A 244 6.80 21.46 -9.42
CA ALA A 244 7.22 20.83 -10.67
C ALA A 244 6.09 20.82 -11.71
N LEU A 245 4.85 20.63 -11.25
CA LEU A 245 3.68 20.63 -12.12
C LEU A 245 3.41 22.00 -12.73
N ASP A 246 3.50 23.07 -11.92
CA ASP A 246 3.27 24.44 -12.36
C ASP A 246 4.29 24.84 -13.45
N GLU A 247 5.53 24.38 -13.32
CA GLU A 247 6.58 24.63 -14.33
C GLU A 247 6.38 23.79 -15.61
N VAL A 248 6.03 22.52 -15.48
CA VAL A 248 5.79 21.64 -16.64
C VAL A 248 4.57 22.08 -17.44
N CYS A 249 3.55 22.56 -16.76
CA CYS A 249 2.27 22.92 -17.40
C CYS A 249 2.28 24.34 -18.01
N HIS A 250 3.24 25.21 -17.67
CA HIS A 250 3.33 26.58 -18.20
C HIS A 250 1.96 27.30 -18.23
N GLU A 251 1.20 27.23 -17.12
CA GLU A 251 -0.16 27.78 -16.99
C GLU A 251 -1.26 27.08 -17.83
N ASP A 252 -0.96 25.93 -18.48
CA ASP A 252 -1.97 25.13 -19.16
C ASP A 252 -2.76 24.27 -18.14
N ASP A 253 -3.92 24.77 -17.74
CA ASP A 253 -4.82 24.11 -16.80
C ASP A 253 -5.35 22.76 -17.31
N ILE A 254 -5.48 22.59 -18.64
CA ILE A 254 -5.96 21.33 -19.24
C ILE A 254 -4.88 20.25 -19.10
N LEU A 255 -3.64 20.57 -19.42
CA LEU A 255 -2.50 19.67 -19.26
C LEU A 255 -2.30 19.30 -17.79
N ARG A 256 -2.37 20.29 -16.90
CA ARG A 256 -2.27 20.11 -15.44
C ARG A 256 -3.32 19.12 -14.93
N ARG A 257 -4.59 19.31 -15.30
CA ARG A 257 -5.70 18.40 -14.92
C ARG A 257 -5.49 17.00 -15.47
N ARG A 258 -5.03 16.86 -16.71
CA ARG A 258 -4.74 15.56 -17.33
C ARG A 258 -3.64 14.80 -16.58
N ILE A 259 -2.56 15.47 -16.20
CA ILE A 259 -1.47 14.86 -15.42
C ILE A 259 -1.97 14.49 -14.01
N LEU A 260 -2.72 15.37 -13.35
CA LEU A 260 -3.26 15.09 -12.01
C LEU A 260 -4.28 13.97 -12.01
N SER A 261 -5.10 13.83 -13.05
CA SER A 261 -6.10 12.76 -13.15
C SER A 261 -5.49 11.35 -13.29
N PHE A 262 -4.22 11.25 -13.70
CA PHE A 262 -3.53 9.97 -13.76
C PHE A 262 -3.50 9.26 -12.40
N PHE A 263 -3.34 9.99 -11.28
CA PHE A 263 -3.24 9.39 -9.96
C PHE A 263 -4.55 8.74 -9.49
N PRO A 264 -5.71 9.43 -9.43
CA PRO A 264 -6.96 8.76 -9.09
C PRO A 264 -7.33 7.67 -10.09
N ASN A 265 -7.17 7.88 -11.40
CA ASN A 265 -7.46 6.86 -12.40
C ASN A 265 -6.61 5.58 -12.23
N SER A 266 -5.36 5.72 -11.75
CA SER A 266 -4.52 4.55 -11.42
C SER A 266 -5.08 3.77 -10.22
N LEU A 267 -5.64 4.43 -9.21
CA LEU A 267 -6.29 3.78 -8.08
C LEU A 267 -7.58 3.07 -8.52
N THR A 268 -8.35 3.69 -9.40
CA THR A 268 -9.54 3.08 -10.02
C THR A 268 -9.16 1.83 -10.83
N ALA A 269 -8.06 1.87 -11.60
CA ALA A 269 -7.56 0.69 -12.31
C ALA A 269 -7.10 -0.43 -11.34
N LEU A 270 -6.50 -0.07 -10.21
CA LEU A 270 -6.16 -1.03 -9.14
C LEU A 270 -7.40 -1.61 -8.47
N ASN A 271 -8.47 -0.83 -8.29
CA ASN A 271 -9.77 -1.35 -7.84
C ASN A 271 -10.25 -2.47 -8.77
N ALA A 272 -10.34 -2.23 -10.08
CA ALA A 272 -10.74 -3.24 -11.06
C ALA A 272 -9.83 -4.47 -11.06
N LEU A 273 -8.51 -4.27 -11.00
CA LEU A 273 -7.54 -5.36 -10.93
C LEU A 273 -7.75 -6.25 -9.70
N MET A 274 -8.01 -5.65 -8.52
CA MET A 274 -8.31 -6.39 -7.30
C MET A 274 -9.58 -7.24 -7.44
N GLY A 275 -10.63 -6.71 -8.11
CA GLY A 275 -11.84 -7.46 -8.42
C GLY A 275 -11.56 -8.69 -9.30
N ILE A 276 -10.78 -8.54 -10.36
CA ILE A 276 -10.38 -9.63 -11.26
C ILE A 276 -9.54 -10.67 -10.50
N LEU A 277 -8.56 -10.25 -9.72
CA LEU A 277 -7.74 -11.14 -8.91
C LEU A 277 -8.57 -11.88 -7.87
N ALA A 278 -9.58 -11.24 -7.27
CA ALA A 278 -10.49 -11.89 -6.32
C ALA A 278 -11.22 -13.08 -6.97
N VAL A 279 -11.69 -12.94 -8.22
CA VAL A 279 -12.29 -14.05 -8.98
C VAL A 279 -11.26 -15.17 -9.23
N ALA A 280 -10.03 -14.82 -9.61
CA ALA A 280 -8.96 -15.80 -9.85
C ALA A 280 -8.62 -16.61 -8.58
N PHE A 281 -8.58 -15.97 -7.41
CA PHE A 281 -8.37 -16.66 -6.14
C PHE A 281 -9.56 -17.52 -5.74
N ALA A 282 -10.79 -17.06 -5.99
CA ALA A 282 -11.99 -17.88 -5.75
C ALA A 282 -12.03 -19.11 -6.66
N PHE A 283 -11.56 -19.02 -7.89
CA PHE A 283 -11.43 -20.16 -8.79
C PHE A 283 -10.49 -21.25 -8.23
N GLN A 284 -9.49 -20.84 -7.44
CA GLN A 284 -8.58 -21.77 -6.72
C GLN A 284 -9.13 -22.24 -5.36
N GLY A 285 -10.36 -21.91 -4.99
CA GLY A 285 -10.95 -22.24 -3.68
C GLY A 285 -10.49 -21.34 -2.52
N LEU A 286 -9.73 -20.28 -2.82
CA LEU A 286 -9.14 -19.39 -1.84
C LEU A 286 -10.07 -18.21 -1.50
N VAL A 287 -11.26 -18.52 -1.00
CA VAL A 287 -12.35 -17.56 -0.74
C VAL A 287 -11.94 -16.45 0.21
N ARG A 288 -11.08 -16.75 1.21
CA ARG A 288 -10.59 -15.73 2.15
C ARG A 288 -9.72 -14.67 1.46
N GLN A 289 -8.82 -15.09 0.59
CA GLN A 289 -7.97 -14.20 -0.19
C GLN A 289 -8.81 -13.37 -1.15
N ALA A 290 -9.82 -13.99 -1.79
CA ALA A 290 -10.78 -13.28 -2.62
C ALA A 290 -11.51 -12.17 -1.84
N TYR A 291 -11.97 -12.46 -0.62
CA TYR A 291 -12.59 -11.47 0.26
C TYR A 291 -11.65 -10.30 0.59
N LEU A 292 -10.40 -10.59 0.94
CA LEU A 292 -9.41 -9.56 1.26
C LEU A 292 -9.07 -8.68 0.06
N LEU A 293 -9.06 -9.26 -1.15
CA LEU A 293 -8.87 -8.50 -2.39
C LEU A 293 -10.06 -7.57 -2.67
N LEU A 294 -11.31 -8.02 -2.45
CA LEU A 294 -12.49 -7.16 -2.57
C LEU A 294 -12.49 -6.05 -1.51
N LEU A 295 -12.02 -6.33 -0.30
CA LEU A 295 -11.82 -5.30 0.72
C LEU A 295 -10.78 -4.28 0.26
N GLY A 296 -9.69 -4.73 -0.36
CA GLY A 296 -8.69 -3.88 -1.00
C GLY A 296 -9.28 -3.02 -2.11
N ALA A 297 -10.12 -3.61 -2.98
CA ALA A 297 -10.85 -2.90 -4.02
C ALA A 297 -11.69 -1.74 -3.43
N ALA A 298 -12.46 -2.01 -2.36
CA ALA A 298 -13.28 -0.99 -1.68
C ALA A 298 -12.44 0.12 -1.00
N ILE A 299 -11.21 -0.18 -0.61
CA ILE A 299 -10.27 0.83 -0.11
C ILE A 299 -9.76 1.71 -1.26
N PHE A 300 -9.40 1.12 -2.40
CA PHE A 300 -8.92 1.88 -3.57
C PHE A 300 -10.01 2.78 -4.15
N ASP A 301 -11.25 2.30 -4.27
CA ASP A 301 -12.44 3.08 -4.64
C ASP A 301 -12.62 4.32 -3.74
N LYS A 302 -12.53 4.13 -2.43
CA LYS A 302 -12.62 5.26 -1.50
C LYS A 302 -11.45 6.24 -1.62
N LEU A 303 -10.26 5.74 -1.91
CA LEU A 303 -9.04 6.55 -2.02
C LEU A 303 -9.00 7.38 -3.30
N ASP A 304 -9.45 6.84 -4.45
CA ASP A 304 -9.44 7.57 -5.71
C ASP A 304 -10.42 8.74 -5.68
N GLY A 305 -11.65 8.55 -5.20
CA GLY A 305 -12.60 9.63 -5.01
C GLY A 305 -12.13 10.69 -4.00
N ALA A 306 -11.48 10.29 -2.90
CA ALA A 306 -10.90 11.24 -1.95
C ALA A 306 -9.73 12.02 -2.56
N LEU A 307 -8.90 11.36 -3.37
CA LEU A 307 -7.78 11.99 -4.06
C LEU A 307 -8.25 12.94 -5.15
N ALA A 308 -9.24 12.55 -5.96
CA ALA A 308 -9.83 13.40 -6.99
C ALA A 308 -10.39 14.70 -6.40
N ARG A 309 -11.15 14.62 -5.29
CA ARG A 309 -11.63 15.81 -4.57
C ARG A 309 -10.49 16.68 -4.06
N LYS A 310 -9.45 16.09 -3.46
CA LYS A 310 -8.32 16.83 -2.91
C LYS A 310 -7.47 17.52 -3.98
N LEU A 311 -7.46 16.98 -5.20
CA LEU A 311 -6.75 17.55 -6.36
C LEU A 311 -7.63 18.56 -7.14
N GLY A 312 -8.86 18.82 -6.71
CA GLY A 312 -9.80 19.74 -7.38
C GLY A 312 -10.27 19.24 -8.76
N LEU A 313 -10.23 17.92 -9.00
CA LEU A 313 -10.61 17.34 -10.29
C LEU A 313 -12.12 17.12 -10.44
N THR A 314 -12.88 17.24 -9.34
CA THR A 314 -14.33 17.09 -9.32
C THR A 314 -15.09 18.36 -9.78
N GLU A 315 -14.42 19.51 -9.84
CA GLU A 315 -14.98 20.73 -10.39
C GLU A 315 -14.90 20.73 -11.92
N PRO A 316 -15.90 21.29 -12.63
CA PRO A 316 -15.87 21.37 -14.09
C PRO A 316 -14.65 22.14 -14.58
N ALA A 317 -14.09 21.74 -15.72
CA ALA A 317 -12.96 22.46 -16.32
C ALA A 317 -13.40 23.86 -16.78
N PRO A 318 -12.50 24.87 -16.80
CA PRO A 318 -12.84 26.27 -17.16
C PRO A 318 -13.57 26.42 -18.49
N ASN A 319 -13.44 25.46 -19.41
CA ASN A 319 -14.04 25.47 -20.75
C ASN A 319 -15.17 24.42 -20.94
N GLN A 320 -15.62 23.72 -19.88
CA GLN A 320 -16.73 22.79 -19.97
C GLN A 320 -18.04 23.47 -19.55
N GLN A 321 -19.08 23.26 -20.37
CA GLN A 321 -20.41 23.75 -20.03
C GLN A 321 -20.89 23.10 -18.72
N PRO A 322 -21.52 23.89 -17.80
CA PRO A 322 -22.13 23.33 -16.60
C PRO A 322 -23.22 22.33 -17.02
N GLY A 323 -23.02 21.05 -16.73
CA GLY A 323 -23.99 20.00 -17.06
C GLY A 323 -23.43 18.76 -17.75
N SER A 324 -22.20 18.73 -18.25
CA SER A 324 -21.58 17.49 -18.74
C SER A 324 -21.06 16.65 -17.57
N HIS A 325 -21.94 15.83 -16.97
CA HIS A 325 -21.60 14.95 -15.83
C HIS A 325 -20.67 13.77 -16.17
N LEU A 326 -20.38 13.53 -17.45
CA LEU A 326 -19.57 12.41 -17.93
C LEU A 326 -18.12 12.85 -18.15
N SER A 327 -17.31 12.78 -17.10
CA SER A 327 -15.86 12.83 -17.25
C SER A 327 -15.32 11.43 -17.56
N MET A 328 -14.18 11.33 -18.28
CA MET A 328 -13.52 10.04 -18.55
C MET A 328 -13.20 9.29 -17.24
N GLY A 329 -12.87 10.01 -16.17
CA GLY A 329 -12.61 9.43 -14.86
C GLY A 329 -13.85 8.80 -14.23
N SER A 330 -15.02 9.45 -14.34
CA SER A 330 -16.29 8.91 -13.83
C SER A 330 -16.70 7.62 -14.56
N ILE A 331 -16.52 7.55 -15.88
CA ILE A 331 -16.81 6.31 -16.65
C ILE A 331 -15.88 5.19 -16.23
N LEU A 332 -14.59 5.48 -16.04
CA LEU A 332 -13.61 4.48 -15.59
C LEU A 332 -13.96 3.95 -14.21
N ASP A 333 -14.42 4.82 -13.31
CA ASP A 333 -14.87 4.50 -11.96
C ASP A 333 -16.09 3.57 -11.97
N ASP A 334 -17.14 3.94 -12.74
CA ASP A 334 -18.34 3.10 -12.91
C ASP A 334 -18.01 1.70 -13.48
N ILE A 335 -17.05 1.60 -14.42
CA ILE A 335 -16.59 0.32 -14.99
C ILE A 335 -15.84 -0.49 -13.93
N ALA A 336 -14.93 0.14 -13.18
CA ALA A 336 -14.15 -0.52 -12.14
C ALA A 336 -15.04 -1.06 -11.02
N ASP A 337 -16.02 -0.28 -10.58
CA ASP A 337 -17.01 -0.67 -9.59
C ASP A 337 -17.91 -1.79 -10.10
N GLY A 338 -18.32 -1.74 -11.37
CA GLY A 338 -19.05 -2.82 -12.04
C GLY A 338 -18.28 -4.15 -12.01
N ILE A 339 -16.96 -4.11 -12.28
CA ILE A 339 -16.10 -5.29 -12.24
C ILE A 339 -15.94 -5.79 -10.79
N SER A 340 -15.59 -4.91 -9.86
CA SER A 340 -15.18 -5.30 -8.50
C SER A 340 -16.35 -5.59 -7.58
N PHE A 341 -17.49 -4.88 -7.69
CA PHE A 341 -18.58 -4.98 -6.73
C PHE A 341 -19.88 -5.57 -7.29
N CYS A 342 -19.98 -5.71 -8.63
CA CYS A 342 -21.12 -6.37 -9.24
C CYS A 342 -20.71 -7.73 -9.83
N LEU A 343 -19.73 -7.75 -10.73
CA LEU A 343 -19.31 -8.95 -11.45
C LEU A 343 -18.53 -9.92 -10.55
N ALA A 344 -17.49 -9.44 -9.86
CA ALA A 344 -16.63 -10.30 -9.05
C ALA A 344 -17.40 -11.03 -7.93
N PRO A 345 -18.27 -10.41 -7.12
CA PRO A 345 -19.05 -11.12 -6.11
C PRO A 345 -19.99 -12.17 -6.70
N ALA A 346 -20.61 -11.90 -7.83
CA ALA A 346 -21.47 -12.87 -8.52
C ALA A 346 -20.68 -14.12 -8.95
N PHE A 347 -19.48 -13.93 -9.50
CA PHE A 347 -18.59 -15.03 -9.88
C PHE A 347 -18.03 -15.79 -8.68
N ILE A 348 -17.57 -15.09 -7.64
CA ILE A 348 -17.02 -15.70 -6.42
C ILE A 348 -18.10 -16.57 -5.76
N PHE A 349 -19.32 -16.05 -5.65
CA PHE A 349 -20.46 -16.79 -5.12
C PHE A 349 -20.70 -18.08 -5.94
N TYR A 350 -20.85 -17.95 -7.25
CA TYR A 350 -21.10 -19.08 -8.15
C TYR A 350 -19.98 -20.13 -8.07
N LEU A 351 -18.72 -19.69 -8.14
CA LEU A 351 -17.57 -20.59 -8.07
C LEU A 351 -17.46 -21.31 -6.75
N THR A 352 -17.69 -20.63 -5.62
CA THR A 352 -17.64 -21.24 -4.29
C THR A 352 -18.67 -22.35 -4.15
N PHE A 353 -19.91 -22.12 -4.61
CA PHE A 353 -20.94 -23.16 -4.58
C PHE A 353 -20.64 -24.34 -5.52
N LYS A 354 -20.04 -24.10 -6.67
CA LYS A 354 -19.61 -25.15 -7.62
C LYS A 354 -18.51 -26.05 -7.06
N GLN A 355 -17.72 -25.57 -6.13
CA GLN A 355 -16.62 -26.32 -5.49
C GLN A 355 -17.07 -27.09 -4.25
N LEU A 356 -18.33 -26.97 -3.84
CA LEU A 356 -18.86 -27.75 -2.71
C LEU A 356 -18.92 -29.25 -3.03
N PRO A 357 -18.63 -30.11 -2.06
CA PRO A 357 -18.67 -31.57 -2.25
C PRO A 357 -20.08 -32.11 -2.56
N GLN A 358 -21.11 -31.38 -2.14
CA GLN A 358 -22.50 -31.68 -2.43
C GLN A 358 -23.25 -30.40 -2.80
N PRO A 359 -24.18 -30.45 -3.76
CA PRO A 359 -24.97 -29.29 -4.16
C PRO A 359 -25.94 -28.92 -3.02
N VAL A 360 -25.80 -27.70 -2.51
CA VAL A 360 -26.74 -27.09 -1.54
C VAL A 360 -27.94 -26.45 -2.25
N VAL A 361 -27.69 -25.91 -3.44
CA VAL A 361 -28.69 -25.27 -4.30
C VAL A 361 -28.52 -25.81 -5.72
N GLU A 362 -29.63 -26.12 -6.38
CA GLU A 362 -29.61 -26.59 -7.77
C GLU A 362 -29.03 -25.55 -8.71
N ASN A 363 -28.29 -26.01 -9.71
CA ASN A 363 -27.53 -25.17 -10.61
C ASN A 363 -28.34 -24.06 -11.33
N PRO A 364 -29.57 -24.28 -11.80
CA PRO A 364 -30.37 -23.22 -12.41
C PRO A 364 -30.63 -22.06 -11.45
N TRP A 365 -30.98 -22.33 -10.21
CA TRP A 365 -31.25 -21.29 -9.20
C TRP A 365 -29.98 -20.56 -8.75
N LEU A 366 -28.88 -21.29 -8.63
CA LEU A 366 -27.58 -20.71 -8.31
C LEU A 366 -27.12 -19.69 -9.38
N SER A 367 -27.19 -20.08 -10.66
CA SER A 367 -26.84 -19.22 -11.77
C SER A 367 -27.77 -18.01 -11.87
N LEU A 368 -29.07 -18.23 -11.70
CA LEU A 368 -30.06 -17.15 -11.73
C LEU A 368 -29.83 -16.13 -10.62
N CYS A 369 -29.51 -16.60 -9.40
CA CYS A 369 -29.22 -15.73 -8.27
C CYS A 369 -27.96 -14.87 -8.52
N ALA A 370 -26.88 -15.46 -9.05
CA ALA A 370 -25.65 -14.76 -9.38
C ALA A 370 -25.90 -13.68 -10.47
N ILE A 371 -26.61 -14.04 -11.52
CA ILE A 371 -27.00 -13.13 -12.61
C ILE A 371 -27.90 -12.02 -12.08
N PHE A 372 -28.88 -12.35 -11.25
CA PHE A 372 -29.77 -11.36 -10.62
C PHE A 372 -29.00 -10.33 -9.80
N TYR A 373 -28.07 -10.78 -8.94
CA TYR A 373 -27.21 -9.88 -8.18
C TYR A 373 -26.40 -8.95 -9.07
N PHE A 374 -25.77 -9.49 -10.13
CA PHE A 374 -25.00 -8.70 -11.08
C PHE A 374 -25.84 -7.58 -11.71
N PHE A 375 -27.00 -7.90 -12.27
CA PHE A 375 -27.85 -6.89 -12.90
C PHE A 375 -28.40 -5.86 -11.89
N MET A 376 -28.74 -6.29 -10.67
CA MET A 376 -29.18 -5.36 -9.63
C MET A 376 -28.04 -4.43 -9.19
N GLY A 377 -26.78 -4.90 -9.16
CA GLY A 377 -25.61 -4.08 -8.93
C GLY A 377 -25.39 -3.04 -10.02
N ILE A 378 -25.47 -3.44 -11.29
CA ILE A 378 -25.36 -2.52 -12.43
C ILE A 378 -26.49 -1.49 -12.41
N ALA A 379 -27.74 -1.89 -12.16
CA ALA A 379 -28.88 -0.97 -12.04
C ALA A 379 -28.63 0.07 -10.93
N ARG A 380 -28.02 -0.35 -9.82
CA ARG A 380 -27.65 0.52 -8.72
C ARG A 380 -26.59 1.55 -9.12
N LEU A 381 -25.54 1.14 -9.87
CA LEU A 381 -24.51 2.06 -10.37
C LEU A 381 -25.11 3.09 -11.34
N ILE A 382 -25.91 2.65 -12.29
CA ILE A 382 -26.60 3.55 -13.23
C ILE A 382 -27.49 4.56 -12.47
N TYR A 383 -28.27 4.08 -11.49
CA TYR A 383 -29.11 4.98 -10.70
C TYR A 383 -28.28 6.03 -9.95
N PHE A 384 -27.15 5.61 -9.35
CA PHE A 384 -26.27 6.52 -8.62
C PHE A 384 -25.66 7.61 -9.51
N THR A 385 -25.30 7.26 -10.75
CA THR A 385 -24.75 8.20 -11.74
C THR A 385 -25.80 9.20 -12.25
N ILE A 386 -27.09 8.79 -12.31
CA ILE A 386 -28.18 9.66 -12.79
C ILE A 386 -28.81 10.50 -11.66
N ASP A 387 -28.67 10.09 -10.39
CA ASP A 387 -29.30 10.74 -9.25
C ASP A 387 -28.76 12.17 -9.01
N THR A 388 -29.55 13.16 -9.34
CA THR A 388 -29.24 14.60 -9.18
C THR A 388 -29.50 15.16 -7.79
N ASN A 389 -30.16 14.39 -6.91
CA ASN A 389 -30.58 14.84 -5.58
C ASN A 389 -29.97 13.98 -4.45
N PRO A 390 -28.65 14.03 -4.21
CA PRO A 390 -28.01 13.28 -3.14
C PRO A 390 -28.43 13.78 -1.76
N ILE A 391 -28.66 12.87 -0.81
CA ILE A 391 -29.00 13.21 0.58
C ILE A 391 -27.69 13.36 1.38
N PRO A 392 -27.44 14.52 2.00
CA PRO A 392 -26.21 14.70 2.78
C PRO A 392 -26.10 13.69 3.93
N GLY A 393 -25.01 12.91 3.96
CA GLY A 393 -24.72 11.92 5.02
C GLY A 393 -25.37 10.55 4.85
N PHE A 394 -26.19 10.33 3.82
CA PHE A 394 -26.88 9.07 3.56
C PHE A 394 -26.75 8.62 2.11
N PHE A 395 -26.87 7.31 1.90
CA PHE A 395 -27.02 6.69 0.59
C PHE A 395 -28.48 6.25 0.39
N LYS A 396 -29.05 6.48 -0.77
CA LYS A 396 -30.34 5.92 -1.19
C LYS A 396 -30.12 4.47 -1.64
N GLY A 397 -30.54 3.50 -0.85
CA GLY A 397 -30.21 2.09 -1.04
C GLY A 397 -28.80 1.72 -0.58
N MET A 398 -28.51 0.43 -0.50
CA MET A 398 -27.23 -0.09 -0.02
C MET A 398 -26.11 0.19 -1.04
N PRO A 399 -24.93 0.71 -0.62
CA PRO A 399 -23.78 0.89 -1.52
C PRO A 399 -23.26 -0.43 -2.07
N THR A 400 -22.85 -0.45 -3.35
CA THR A 400 -22.33 -1.65 -4.03
C THR A 400 -21.12 -2.28 -3.35
N PRO A 401 -20.10 -1.54 -2.82
CA PRO A 401 -19.01 -2.16 -2.09
C PRO A 401 -19.44 -2.87 -0.80
N ALA A 402 -20.41 -2.29 -0.08
CA ALA A 402 -20.92 -2.92 1.15
C ALA A 402 -21.73 -4.20 0.84
N ALA A 403 -22.54 -4.17 -0.21
CA ALA A 403 -23.29 -5.34 -0.68
C ALA A 403 -22.34 -6.47 -1.13
N ALA A 404 -21.29 -6.14 -1.88
CA ALA A 404 -20.28 -7.10 -2.33
C ALA A 404 -19.59 -7.81 -1.15
N LEU A 405 -19.12 -7.05 -0.17
CA LEU A 405 -18.50 -7.61 1.03
C LEU A 405 -19.49 -8.43 1.86
N LEU A 406 -20.75 -8.00 1.97
CA LEU A 406 -21.81 -8.71 2.69
C LEU A 406 -22.09 -10.08 2.09
N VAL A 407 -22.17 -10.18 0.78
CA VAL A 407 -22.45 -11.44 0.06
C VAL A 407 -21.31 -12.44 0.21
N ILE A 408 -20.05 -11.97 0.19
CA ILE A 408 -18.90 -12.88 0.25
C ILE A 408 -18.53 -13.27 1.69
N ALA A 409 -18.87 -12.47 2.70
CA ALA A 409 -18.54 -12.77 4.09
C ALA A 409 -19.02 -14.16 4.56
N PRO A 410 -20.27 -14.60 4.34
CA PRO A 410 -20.72 -15.92 4.77
C PRO A 410 -20.10 -17.08 3.98
N LEU A 411 -19.57 -16.83 2.76
CA LEU A 411 -18.85 -17.84 1.99
C LEU A 411 -17.55 -18.28 2.68
N LEU A 412 -16.96 -17.45 3.53
CA LEU A 412 -15.81 -17.82 4.36
C LEU A 412 -16.16 -18.94 5.31
N MET A 413 -17.35 -18.87 5.95
CA MET A 413 -17.87 -19.91 6.85
C MET A 413 -18.32 -21.12 6.06
N LEU A 414 -18.97 -20.93 4.91
CA LEU A 414 -19.36 -22.01 4.01
C LEU A 414 -18.15 -22.83 3.56
N ASN A 415 -17.06 -22.19 3.15
CA ASN A 415 -15.85 -22.89 2.74
C ASN A 415 -15.20 -23.68 3.88
N HIS A 416 -15.25 -23.17 5.12
CA HIS A 416 -14.80 -23.90 6.30
C HIS A 416 -15.73 -25.05 6.66
N ALA A 417 -17.04 -24.84 6.62
CA ALA A 417 -18.08 -25.82 6.93
C ALA A 417 -18.06 -27.00 5.94
N ALA A 418 -17.76 -26.76 4.68
CA ALA A 418 -17.63 -27.79 3.64
C ALA A 418 -16.58 -28.88 3.99
N ALA A 419 -15.56 -28.53 4.77
CA ALA A 419 -14.54 -29.46 5.24
C ALA A 419 -14.86 -30.13 6.59
N THR A 420 -15.88 -29.67 7.34
CA THR A 420 -16.11 -30.08 8.72
C THR A 420 -17.46 -30.81 8.94
N SER A 421 -18.54 -30.30 8.37
CA SER A 421 -19.91 -30.86 8.62
C SER A 421 -20.85 -30.51 7.47
N ILE A 422 -21.61 -31.53 7.03
CA ILE A 422 -22.62 -31.39 5.97
C ILE A 422 -23.76 -30.45 6.43
N ASP A 423 -24.21 -30.57 7.68
CA ASP A 423 -25.31 -29.76 8.20
C ASP A 423 -24.91 -28.27 8.27
N LEU A 424 -23.70 -27.98 8.74
CA LEU A 424 -23.17 -26.60 8.74
C LEU A 424 -22.97 -26.06 7.32
N MET A 425 -22.53 -26.90 6.39
CA MET A 425 -22.41 -26.54 4.99
C MET A 425 -23.77 -26.18 4.39
N GLN A 426 -24.80 -26.96 4.64
CA GLN A 426 -26.17 -26.67 4.18
C GLN A 426 -26.68 -25.37 4.80
N PHE A 427 -26.51 -25.18 6.11
CA PHE A 427 -26.92 -23.96 6.79
C PHE A 427 -26.25 -22.71 6.17
N TRP A 428 -24.92 -22.68 6.09
CA TRP A 428 -24.20 -21.55 5.54
C TRP A 428 -24.47 -21.34 4.05
N GLY A 429 -24.71 -22.42 3.31
CA GLY A 429 -25.06 -22.33 1.89
C GLY A 429 -26.42 -21.69 1.67
N VAL A 430 -27.48 -22.16 2.35
CA VAL A 430 -28.80 -21.54 2.27
C VAL A 430 -28.75 -20.08 2.77
N PHE A 431 -28.06 -19.84 3.88
CA PHE A 431 -27.90 -18.48 4.42
C PHE A 431 -27.22 -17.54 3.40
N SER A 432 -26.14 -17.99 2.76
CA SER A 432 -25.43 -17.20 1.74
C SER A 432 -26.32 -16.91 0.52
N PHE A 433 -27.09 -17.90 0.08
CA PHE A 433 -28.03 -17.74 -1.04
C PHE A 433 -29.11 -16.69 -0.73
N VAL A 434 -29.76 -16.81 0.42
CA VAL A 434 -30.80 -15.86 0.85
C VAL A 434 -30.21 -14.45 1.02
N LEU A 435 -29.02 -14.35 1.64
CA LEU A 435 -28.38 -13.07 1.87
C LEU A 435 -27.98 -12.38 0.56
N MET A 436 -27.60 -13.14 -0.47
CA MET A 436 -27.30 -12.57 -1.80
C MET A 436 -28.54 -11.94 -2.45
N VAL A 437 -29.69 -12.60 -2.34
CA VAL A 437 -30.97 -12.04 -2.83
C VAL A 437 -31.34 -10.78 -2.04
N ILE A 438 -31.21 -10.83 -0.71
CA ILE A 438 -31.50 -9.66 0.15
C ILE A 438 -30.58 -8.49 -0.20
N ALA A 439 -29.28 -8.74 -0.37
CA ALA A 439 -28.31 -7.68 -0.74
C ALA A 439 -28.63 -7.06 -2.12
N ALA A 440 -28.98 -7.91 -3.11
CA ALA A 440 -29.39 -7.44 -4.44
C ALA A 440 -30.63 -6.52 -4.38
N LEU A 441 -31.63 -6.88 -3.58
CA LEU A 441 -32.81 -6.06 -3.38
C LEU A 441 -32.49 -4.78 -2.58
N ALA A 442 -31.68 -4.89 -1.51
CA ALA A 442 -31.30 -3.77 -0.66
C ALA A 442 -30.55 -2.66 -1.41
N MET A 443 -29.72 -3.04 -2.42
CA MET A 443 -29.04 -2.07 -3.28
C MET A 443 -30.01 -1.14 -4.02
N ASN A 444 -31.17 -1.64 -4.44
CA ASN A 444 -32.15 -0.92 -5.24
C ASN A 444 -33.38 -0.44 -4.44
N LEU A 445 -33.33 -0.53 -3.12
CA LEU A 445 -34.39 -0.04 -2.26
C LEU A 445 -34.16 1.45 -1.94
N TYR A 446 -34.35 2.32 -2.93
CA TYR A 446 -34.03 3.75 -2.88
C TYR A 446 -34.72 4.57 -1.78
N PRO A 447 -35.94 4.25 -1.33
CA PRO A 447 -36.57 4.92 -0.19
C PRO A 447 -35.86 4.67 1.14
N VAL A 448 -35.01 3.64 1.22
CA VAL A 448 -34.25 3.30 2.42
C VAL A 448 -32.90 4.00 2.41
N HIS A 449 -32.61 4.74 3.48
CA HIS A 449 -31.42 5.54 3.59
C HIS A 449 -30.37 4.86 4.47
N TYR A 450 -29.23 4.49 3.86
CA TYR A 450 -28.08 3.90 4.54
C TYR A 450 -27.10 4.98 4.99
N LEU A 451 -26.56 4.86 6.20
CA LEU A 451 -25.59 5.81 6.74
C LEU A 451 -24.30 5.82 5.89
N HIS A 452 -23.81 7.01 5.56
CA HIS A 452 -22.52 7.17 4.90
C HIS A 452 -21.38 6.94 5.90
N LEU A 453 -20.97 5.66 6.07
CA LEU A 453 -20.00 5.23 7.08
C LEU A 453 -18.68 6.01 7.03
N GLY A 454 -18.23 6.39 5.83
CA GLY A 454 -17.01 7.20 5.66
C GLY A 454 -17.12 8.57 6.32
N ARG A 455 -18.21 9.30 6.09
CA ARG A 455 -18.45 10.60 6.72
C ARG A 455 -18.62 10.47 8.23
N PHE A 456 -19.34 9.44 8.69
CA PHE A 456 -19.50 9.16 10.11
C PHE A 456 -18.14 8.92 10.81
N MET A 457 -17.24 8.16 10.16
CA MET A 457 -15.87 7.94 10.67
C MET A 457 -15.03 9.22 10.66
N ASP A 458 -15.20 10.09 9.68
CA ASP A 458 -14.44 11.34 9.60
C ASP A 458 -14.85 12.34 10.69
N VAL A 459 -16.13 12.35 11.08
CA VAL A 459 -16.64 13.13 12.24
C VAL A 459 -16.20 12.52 13.58
N ASN A 460 -15.96 11.18 13.63
CA ASN A 460 -15.59 10.48 14.85
C ASN A 460 -14.18 9.84 14.73
N PRO A 461 -13.09 10.60 14.90
CA PRO A 461 -11.73 10.12 14.65
C PRO A 461 -11.31 8.98 15.59
N SER A 462 -11.84 8.93 16.82
CA SER A 462 -11.58 7.82 17.75
C SER A 462 -12.22 6.52 17.28
N PHE A 463 -13.46 6.58 16.81
CA PHE A 463 -14.16 5.44 16.22
C PHE A 463 -13.45 4.92 14.97
N LYS A 464 -12.97 5.83 14.10
CA LYS A 464 -12.17 5.48 12.91
C LYS A 464 -10.88 4.72 13.29
N LYS A 465 -10.13 5.22 14.29
CA LYS A 465 -8.90 4.56 14.75
C LYS A 465 -9.17 3.18 15.33
N ILE A 466 -10.21 3.03 16.15
CA ILE A 466 -10.61 1.74 16.74
C ILE A 466 -10.99 0.75 15.64
N ASN A 467 -11.78 1.15 14.65
CA ASN A 467 -12.19 0.27 13.55
C ASN A 467 -11.01 -0.17 12.67
N ILE A 468 -10.08 0.74 12.35
CA ILE A 468 -8.87 0.40 11.59
C ILE A 468 -8.01 -0.58 12.39
N PHE A 469 -7.80 -0.34 13.69
CA PHE A 469 -7.04 -1.24 14.54
C PHE A 469 -7.70 -2.61 14.66
N LEU A 470 -9.01 -2.66 14.87
CA LEU A 470 -9.80 -3.89 14.94
C LEU A 470 -9.71 -4.70 13.63
N LEU A 471 -9.85 -4.02 12.48
CA LEU A 471 -9.70 -4.65 11.17
C LEU A 471 -8.30 -5.27 11.01
N LEU A 472 -7.25 -4.51 11.31
CA LEU A 472 -5.87 -4.98 11.21
C LEU A 472 -5.59 -6.15 12.17
N ALA A 473 -6.08 -6.09 13.41
CA ALA A 473 -5.89 -7.15 14.38
C ALA A 473 -6.64 -8.44 14.00
N LEU A 474 -7.83 -8.32 13.44
CA LEU A 474 -8.70 -9.46 13.13
C LEU A 474 -8.40 -10.09 11.77
N VAL A 475 -7.87 -9.33 10.80
CA VAL A 475 -7.58 -9.84 9.43
C VAL A 475 -6.74 -11.12 9.46
N PHE A 476 -5.83 -11.26 10.41
CA PHE A 476 -4.96 -12.44 10.52
C PHE A 476 -5.52 -13.55 11.40
N THR A 477 -6.70 -13.37 11.99
CA THR A 477 -7.35 -14.38 12.85
C THR A 477 -8.33 -15.26 12.06
N PRO A 478 -8.65 -16.48 12.54
CA PRO A 478 -9.70 -17.31 11.95
C PRO A 478 -11.10 -16.72 12.13
N TYR A 479 -11.28 -15.83 13.11
CA TYR A 479 -12.57 -15.21 13.45
C TYR A 479 -12.94 -14.02 12.56
N PHE A 480 -12.05 -13.59 11.70
CA PHE A 480 -12.25 -12.43 10.82
C PHE A 480 -13.57 -12.48 10.03
N GLY A 481 -13.91 -13.65 9.44
CA GLY A 481 -15.14 -13.82 8.68
C GLY A 481 -16.41 -13.58 9.49
N TYR A 482 -16.46 -14.07 10.74
CA TYR A 482 -17.62 -13.87 11.63
C TYR A 482 -17.80 -12.42 12.02
N VAL A 483 -16.70 -11.72 12.34
CA VAL A 483 -16.75 -10.30 12.73
C VAL A 483 -17.11 -9.43 11.53
N ALA A 484 -16.55 -9.71 10.35
CA ALA A 484 -16.90 -9.01 9.13
C ALA A 484 -18.38 -9.19 8.77
N LEU A 485 -18.89 -10.41 8.84
CA LEU A 485 -20.31 -10.69 8.61
C LEU A 485 -21.20 -9.94 9.61
N LEU A 486 -20.89 -10.02 10.92
CA LEU A 486 -21.66 -9.32 11.95
C LEU A 486 -21.70 -7.81 11.69
N TYR A 487 -20.56 -7.21 11.38
CA TYR A 487 -20.46 -5.79 11.09
C TYR A 487 -21.31 -5.38 9.87
N LEU A 488 -21.29 -6.20 8.81
CA LEU A 488 -22.05 -5.93 7.58
C LEU A 488 -23.55 -6.21 7.75
N LEU A 489 -23.94 -7.17 8.59
CA LEU A 489 -25.34 -7.37 8.97
C LEU A 489 -25.88 -6.18 9.80
N LEU A 490 -25.09 -5.67 10.74
CA LEU A 490 -25.44 -4.45 11.47
C LEU A 490 -25.59 -3.26 10.51
N TYR A 491 -24.73 -3.17 9.49
CA TYR A 491 -24.85 -2.15 8.46
C TYR A 491 -26.12 -2.33 7.61
N LEU A 492 -26.47 -3.56 7.23
CA LEU A 492 -27.70 -3.88 6.49
C LEU A 492 -28.95 -3.42 7.27
N VAL A 493 -28.96 -3.59 8.60
CA VAL A 493 -30.07 -3.19 9.49
C VAL A 493 -29.98 -1.73 9.90
N SER A 494 -28.87 -1.03 9.61
CA SER A 494 -28.66 0.36 10.04
C SER A 494 -29.80 1.34 9.67
N PRO A 495 -30.52 1.24 8.54
CA PRO A 495 -31.66 2.12 8.26
C PRO A 495 -32.78 2.03 9.31
N ALA A 496 -33.01 0.85 9.87
CA ALA A 496 -34.00 0.67 10.95
C ALA A 496 -33.58 1.37 12.26
N LEU A 497 -32.28 1.51 12.48
CA LEU A 497 -31.71 2.18 13.66
C LEU A 497 -31.63 3.70 13.47
N THR A 498 -31.43 4.16 12.23
CA THR A 498 -31.19 5.58 11.89
C THR A 498 -32.42 6.30 11.33
N TRP A 499 -33.58 5.64 11.22
CA TRP A 499 -34.81 6.23 10.65
C TRP A 499 -35.32 7.51 11.34
N ARG A 500 -34.93 7.72 12.60
CA ARG A 500 -35.24 8.93 13.40
C ARG A 500 -34.22 10.05 13.27
N LEU A 501 -33.08 9.79 12.62
CA LEU A 501 -32.05 10.80 12.40
C LEU A 501 -32.47 11.64 11.19
N GLU A 502 -32.94 12.85 11.43
CA GLU A 502 -33.18 13.81 10.35
C GLU A 502 -31.85 14.15 9.65
N PRO A 503 -31.84 14.27 8.31
CA PRO A 503 -30.70 14.80 7.59
C PRO A 503 -30.39 16.20 8.12
N THR A 504 -29.30 16.35 8.89
CA THR A 504 -28.87 17.67 9.33
C THR A 504 -28.52 18.49 8.10
N ALA A 505 -29.33 19.50 7.80
CA ALA A 505 -29.00 20.52 6.84
C ALA A 505 -27.78 21.29 7.35
N HIS A 506 -26.59 20.85 6.90
CA HIS A 506 -25.36 21.58 7.20
C HIS A 506 -25.44 22.94 6.48
N ASN A 507 -25.57 24.00 7.27
CA ASN A 507 -25.46 25.37 6.81
C ASN A 507 -24.14 25.56 6.03
N HIS A 508 -24.25 25.73 4.72
CA HIS A 508 -23.17 26.06 3.78
C HIS A 508 -22.56 27.47 4.02
N LYS A 509 -22.54 27.97 5.25
CA LYS A 509 -22.10 29.36 5.55
C LYS A 509 -20.72 29.45 6.24
N THR A 510 -20.00 28.36 6.49
CA THR A 510 -18.73 28.45 7.26
C THR A 510 -17.43 28.12 6.50
N ASP A 511 -17.48 27.74 5.23
CA ASP A 511 -16.25 27.40 4.49
C ASP A 511 -15.76 28.47 3.49
N ARG A 512 -16.18 29.73 3.63
CA ARG A 512 -15.64 30.84 2.83
C ARG A 512 -14.53 31.67 3.52
N ASN A 513 -14.14 31.30 4.74
CA ASN A 513 -13.07 32.00 5.47
C ASN A 513 -12.16 31.01 6.23
N GLN A 514 -11.44 30.15 5.51
CA GLN A 514 -10.14 29.63 5.97
C GLN A 514 -9.30 29.19 4.76
#